data_959e32e3a61161ba94ae264af8084a4c
#
_entry.id   959e32e3a61161ba94ae264af8084a4c
#
_cell.length_a   1.000
_cell.length_b   1.000
_cell.length_c   1.000
_cell.angle_alpha   90.00
_cell.angle_beta   90.00
_cell.angle_gamma   90.00
#
_symmetry.space_group_name_H-M   'P 1'
#
loop_
_entity.id
_entity.type
_entity.pdbx_description
1 polymer ?
#
loop_
_entity_poly.entity_id
_entity_poly.type
_entity_poly.pdbx_seq_one_letter_code
_entity_poly.pdbx_strand_id
1 'polypeptide(L)'
;MKICIAQQNYHIGNFEQNTEKILGAIEAAKNQGADLILFSEMSVCGYPARDFVEFEDFINKCYQSIDAIKQAADTIGVLIGSPARNPNKKGKDLYNAAFFLYEQKVVAEIHKTLLPTYDVFDENRYFEPADEWKVIEFKGQKLAITICEDIWNLGDNPLYRICPMDKMMEQAPTILLNLSASPFDYTHDEDRKATIKSNVLKYKIPLFYCNAV
;
A
#
# COMPACT_ATOMS: atom_id res chain seq x y z
N MET A 1 -15.82 9.89 -8.23
CA MET A 1 -14.54 10.06 -7.51
C MET A 1 -13.40 10.09 -8.53
N LYS A 2 -12.53 11.10 -8.48
CA LYS A 2 -11.33 11.21 -9.32
C LYS A 2 -10.11 10.75 -8.56
N ILE A 3 -9.41 9.72 -9.09
CA ILE A 3 -8.23 9.12 -8.46
C ILE A 3 -6.99 9.50 -9.23
N CYS A 4 -5.97 10.00 -8.55
CA CYS A 4 -4.64 10.23 -9.08
C CYS A 4 -3.73 9.04 -8.68
N ILE A 5 -2.93 8.53 -9.61
CA ILE A 5 -1.92 7.50 -9.36
C ILE A 5 -0.55 8.16 -9.44
N ALA A 6 0.17 8.17 -8.33
CA ALA A 6 1.50 8.74 -8.20
C ALA A 6 2.58 7.65 -8.34
N GLN A 7 2.86 7.28 -9.58
CA GLN A 7 3.90 6.31 -9.89
C GLN A 7 5.27 7.01 -9.92
N GLN A 8 6.05 6.84 -8.87
CA GLN A 8 7.31 7.54 -8.65
C GLN A 8 8.40 6.59 -8.17
N ASN A 9 9.66 6.99 -8.33
CA ASN A 9 10.82 6.31 -7.77
C ASN A 9 11.19 6.92 -6.41
N TYR A 10 11.31 6.07 -5.39
CA TYR A 10 11.68 6.45 -4.03
C TYR A 10 13.02 5.83 -3.65
N HIS A 11 13.87 6.60 -3.00
CA HIS A 11 15.19 6.16 -2.59
C HIS A 11 15.16 5.63 -1.16
N ILE A 12 15.74 4.44 -0.93
CA ILE A 12 15.75 3.80 0.40
C ILE A 12 16.46 4.70 1.41
N GLY A 13 15.75 5.03 2.49
CA GLY A 13 16.26 5.83 3.60
C GLY A 13 16.40 7.34 3.31
N ASN A 14 16.10 7.80 2.11
CA ASN A 14 16.11 9.23 1.80
C ASN A 14 14.75 9.88 2.10
N PHE A 15 14.42 9.95 3.39
CA PHE A 15 13.13 10.42 3.88
C PHE A 15 12.80 11.83 3.43
N GLU A 16 13.78 12.73 3.40
CA GLU A 16 13.60 14.13 3.02
C GLU A 16 13.12 14.24 1.56
N GLN A 17 13.88 13.68 0.61
CA GLN A 17 13.52 13.73 -0.80
C GLN A 17 12.24 12.94 -1.11
N ASN A 18 12.03 11.79 -0.48
CA ASN A 18 10.81 11.00 -0.68
C ASN A 18 9.59 11.81 -0.21
N THR A 19 9.67 12.42 0.98
CA THR A 19 8.59 13.26 1.53
C THR A 19 8.32 14.46 0.64
N GLU A 20 9.35 15.15 0.15
CA GLU A 20 9.23 16.30 -0.77
C GLU A 20 8.51 15.89 -2.07
N LYS A 21 8.91 14.77 -2.70
CA LYS A 21 8.24 14.23 -3.90
C LYS A 21 6.77 13.91 -3.64
N ILE A 22 6.47 13.29 -2.49
CA ILE A 22 5.10 12.94 -2.10
C ILE A 22 4.26 14.20 -1.93
N LEU A 23 4.75 15.20 -1.19
CA LEU A 23 4.07 16.48 -0.97
C LEU A 23 3.80 17.21 -2.29
N GLY A 24 4.80 17.25 -3.18
CA GLY A 24 4.64 17.84 -4.52
C GLY A 24 3.57 17.12 -5.36
N ALA A 25 3.49 15.78 -5.28
CA ALA A 25 2.47 15.02 -5.98
C ALA A 25 1.07 15.25 -5.40
N ILE A 26 0.94 15.37 -4.07
CA ILE A 26 -0.33 15.71 -3.41
C ILE A 26 -0.82 17.08 -3.87
N GLU A 27 0.04 18.09 -3.88
CA GLU A 27 -0.31 19.42 -4.34
C GLU A 27 -0.74 19.44 -5.82
N ALA A 28 -0.01 18.74 -6.68
CA ALA A 28 -0.38 18.58 -8.09
C ALA A 28 -1.74 17.87 -8.27
N ALA A 29 -2.04 16.87 -7.45
CA ALA A 29 -3.31 16.16 -7.47
C ALA A 29 -4.48 17.05 -7.02
N LYS A 30 -4.28 17.87 -5.97
CA LYS A 30 -5.25 18.87 -5.51
C LYS A 30 -5.56 19.88 -6.62
N ASN A 31 -4.53 20.41 -7.27
CA ASN A 31 -4.67 21.38 -8.36
C ASN A 31 -5.43 20.82 -9.57
N GLN A 32 -5.41 19.49 -9.74
CA GLN A 32 -6.20 18.79 -10.75
C GLN A 32 -7.61 18.42 -10.27
N GLY A 33 -7.98 18.72 -9.03
CA GLY A 33 -9.27 18.37 -8.45
C GLY A 33 -9.44 16.86 -8.22
N ALA A 34 -8.37 16.16 -7.85
CA ALA A 34 -8.46 14.76 -7.46
C ALA A 34 -9.10 14.63 -6.07
N ASP A 35 -9.89 13.57 -5.90
CA ASP A 35 -10.48 13.21 -4.61
C ASP A 35 -9.54 12.35 -3.75
N LEU A 36 -8.73 11.51 -4.42
CA LEU A 36 -7.81 10.57 -3.82
C LEU A 36 -6.51 10.51 -4.62
N ILE A 37 -5.38 10.46 -3.93
CA ILE A 37 -4.09 10.12 -4.52
C ILE A 37 -3.58 8.81 -3.94
N LEU A 38 -3.12 7.90 -4.83
CA LEU A 38 -2.57 6.58 -4.53
C LEU A 38 -1.07 6.57 -4.80
N PHE A 39 -0.28 6.24 -3.79
CA PHE A 39 1.17 6.01 -3.87
C PHE A 39 1.50 4.52 -3.88
N SER A 40 2.77 4.18 -4.16
CA SER A 40 3.24 2.80 -4.15
C SER A 40 3.51 2.27 -2.73
N GLU A 41 3.72 0.97 -2.64
CA GLU A 41 4.18 0.29 -1.42
C GLU A 41 5.49 0.90 -0.91
N MET A 42 5.63 1.07 0.42
CA MET A 42 6.83 1.61 1.09
C MET A 42 7.36 2.93 0.51
N SER A 43 6.52 3.74 -0.12
CA SER A 43 6.94 5.00 -0.77
C SER A 43 7.59 5.99 0.19
N VAL A 44 7.26 5.94 1.48
CA VAL A 44 7.87 6.81 2.49
C VAL A 44 9.37 6.52 2.67
N CYS A 45 9.74 5.25 2.78
CA CYS A 45 11.12 4.86 3.08
C CYS A 45 11.88 4.23 1.91
N GLY A 46 11.20 3.93 0.78
CA GLY A 46 11.73 3.16 -0.33
C GLY A 46 11.68 1.65 -0.10
N TYR A 47 11.54 0.87 -1.19
CA TYR A 47 11.47 -0.60 -1.17
C TYR A 47 12.63 -1.20 -1.97
N PRO A 48 13.25 -2.32 -1.50
CA PRO A 48 13.08 -2.98 -0.20
C PRO A 48 14.01 -2.37 0.87
N ALA A 49 13.47 -1.97 2.00
CA ALA A 49 14.25 -1.38 3.09
C ALA A 49 15.09 -2.41 3.88
N ARG A 50 14.76 -3.71 3.79
CA ARG A 50 15.48 -4.84 4.41
C ARG A 50 15.79 -4.57 5.91
N ASP A 51 17.02 -4.87 6.37
CA ASP A 51 17.43 -4.73 7.76
C ASP A 51 17.33 -3.29 8.31
N PHE A 52 17.18 -2.26 7.46
CA PHE A 52 16.97 -0.90 7.94
C PHE A 52 15.72 -0.75 8.80
N VAL A 53 14.68 -1.57 8.57
CA VAL A 53 13.44 -1.53 9.37
C VAL A 53 13.65 -2.01 10.81
N GLU A 54 14.73 -2.72 11.11
CA GLU A 54 15.07 -3.15 12.47
C GLU A 54 15.63 -2.00 13.33
N PHE A 55 16.00 -0.86 12.72
CA PHE A 55 16.50 0.32 13.45
C PHE A 55 15.35 1.22 13.86
N GLU A 56 15.24 1.46 15.16
CA GLU A 56 14.19 2.31 15.74
C GLU A 56 14.19 3.73 15.14
N ASP A 57 15.37 4.31 14.87
CA ASP A 57 15.51 5.63 14.25
C ASP A 57 14.93 5.66 12.82
N PHE A 58 15.09 4.58 12.06
CA PHE A 58 14.51 4.45 10.72
C PHE A 58 12.98 4.47 10.78
N ILE A 59 12.39 3.71 11.70
CA ILE A 59 10.94 3.68 11.91
C ILE A 59 10.44 5.04 12.42
N ASN A 60 11.15 5.69 13.33
CA ASN A 60 10.81 7.05 13.78
C ASN A 60 10.75 8.05 12.63
N LYS A 61 11.69 7.98 11.68
CA LYS A 61 11.69 8.83 10.47
C LYS A 61 10.51 8.51 9.54
N CYS A 62 10.11 7.24 9.42
CA CYS A 62 8.88 6.88 8.70
C CYS A 62 7.66 7.61 9.28
N TYR A 63 7.49 7.58 10.60
CA TYR A 63 6.37 8.27 11.26
C TYR A 63 6.45 9.78 11.15
N GLN A 64 7.65 10.39 11.25
CA GLN A 64 7.83 11.82 11.02
C GLN A 64 7.40 12.23 9.60
N SER A 65 7.74 11.42 8.59
CA SER A 65 7.30 11.64 7.21
C SER A 65 5.77 11.49 7.07
N ILE A 66 5.18 10.46 7.67
CA ILE A 66 3.71 10.27 7.70
C ILE A 66 3.03 11.48 8.36
N ASP A 67 3.58 12.01 9.45
CA ASP A 67 3.02 13.18 10.12
C ASP A 67 3.08 14.44 9.23
N ALA A 68 4.13 14.65 8.49
CA ALA A 68 4.25 15.74 7.52
C ALA A 68 3.26 15.58 6.36
N ILE A 69 3.16 14.36 5.79
CA ILE A 69 2.25 14.04 4.69
C ILE A 69 0.79 14.18 5.14
N LYS A 70 0.47 13.77 6.35
CA LYS A 70 -0.86 13.89 6.96
C LYS A 70 -1.35 15.35 6.97
N GLN A 71 -0.46 16.32 7.23
CA GLN A 71 -0.83 17.74 7.19
C GLN A 71 -1.26 18.20 5.79
N ALA A 72 -0.71 17.60 4.74
CA ALA A 72 -1.10 17.88 3.36
C ALA A 72 -2.39 17.17 2.92
N ALA A 73 -2.86 16.18 3.67
CA ALA A 73 -4.10 15.43 3.42
C ALA A 73 -5.33 16.14 4.02
N ASP A 74 -5.51 17.43 3.74
CA ASP A 74 -6.60 18.26 4.28
C ASP A 74 -7.92 18.03 3.54
N THR A 75 -7.93 18.19 2.21
CA THR A 75 -9.12 18.12 1.34
C THR A 75 -9.09 16.93 0.37
N ILE A 76 -7.97 16.22 0.29
CA ILE A 76 -7.75 15.06 -0.57
C ILE A 76 -7.45 13.81 0.28
N GLY A 77 -8.02 12.67 -0.08
CA GLY A 77 -7.58 11.37 0.46
C GLY A 77 -6.17 11.04 -0.03
N VAL A 78 -5.29 10.59 0.87
CA VAL A 78 -3.94 10.15 0.53
C VAL A 78 -3.78 8.70 0.99
N LEU A 79 -3.48 7.79 0.06
CA LEU A 79 -3.19 6.39 0.35
C LEU A 79 -1.71 6.12 0.07
N ILE A 80 -0.94 5.78 1.11
CA ILE A 80 0.52 5.75 1.07
C ILE A 80 1.11 4.56 1.84
N GLY A 81 2.14 3.92 1.27
CA GLY A 81 2.83 2.78 1.88
C GLY A 81 3.98 3.19 2.80
N SER A 82 4.04 2.61 4.00
CA SER A 82 5.10 2.77 5.00
C SER A 82 5.13 1.59 5.97
N PRO A 83 6.26 1.28 6.62
CA PRO A 83 6.24 0.40 7.80
C PRO A 83 5.36 0.99 8.90
N ALA A 84 4.67 0.11 9.64
CA ALA A 84 3.92 0.48 10.84
C ALA A 84 4.32 -0.42 12.02
N ARG A 85 4.26 0.11 13.25
CA ARG A 85 4.52 -0.67 14.46
C ARG A 85 3.34 -1.60 14.77
N ASN A 86 3.67 -2.82 15.12
CA ASN A 86 2.69 -3.75 15.67
C ASN A 86 2.50 -3.44 17.17
N PRO A 87 1.31 -3.00 17.60
CA PRO A 87 1.05 -2.72 19.00
C PRO A 87 0.92 -4.00 19.85
N ASN A 88 0.78 -5.17 19.20
CA ASN A 88 0.64 -6.44 19.87
C ASN A 88 2.02 -6.96 20.34
N LYS A 89 2.05 -7.56 21.53
CA LYS A 89 3.27 -8.20 22.07
C LYS A 89 3.59 -9.57 21.46
N LYS A 90 2.74 -10.04 20.56
CA LYS A 90 2.90 -11.34 19.88
C LYS A 90 3.13 -11.08 18.39
N GLY A 91 3.93 -11.94 17.78
CA GLY A 91 4.34 -11.80 16.41
C GLY A 91 5.56 -10.90 16.22
N LYS A 92 5.70 -10.33 15.04
CA LYS A 92 6.78 -9.40 14.72
C LYS A 92 6.41 -7.97 15.08
N ASP A 93 7.42 -7.14 15.29
CA ASP A 93 7.26 -5.77 15.78
C ASP A 93 6.69 -4.79 14.75
N LEU A 94 6.63 -5.21 13.47
CA LEU A 94 6.26 -4.33 12.37
C LEU A 94 5.25 -4.98 11.42
N TYR A 95 4.47 -4.11 10.76
CA TYR A 95 3.66 -4.43 9.58
C TYR A 95 4.21 -3.70 8.34
N ASN A 96 4.09 -4.30 7.17
CA ASN A 96 4.06 -3.59 5.90
C ASN A 96 2.66 -3.01 5.76
N ALA A 97 2.52 -1.68 5.76
CA ALA A 97 1.24 -1.02 5.91
C ALA A 97 0.95 0.02 4.82
N ALA A 98 -0.33 0.23 4.58
CA ALA A 98 -0.88 1.36 3.84
C ALA A 98 -1.66 2.26 4.79
N PHE A 99 -1.29 3.54 4.84
CA PHE A 99 -1.98 4.56 5.62
C PHE A 99 -2.96 5.30 4.72
N PHE A 100 -4.23 5.33 5.12
CA PHE A 100 -5.23 6.19 4.52
C PHE A 100 -5.39 7.46 5.35
N LEU A 101 -4.96 8.58 4.77
CA LEU A 101 -4.93 9.89 5.41
C LEU A 101 -6.02 10.79 4.78
N TYR A 102 -6.78 11.48 5.61
CA TYR A 102 -7.78 12.45 5.18
C TYR A 102 -8.13 13.40 6.34
N GLU A 103 -8.48 14.66 6.03
CA GLU A 103 -8.77 15.70 7.04
C GLU A 103 -7.66 15.82 8.10
N GLN A 104 -6.40 15.73 7.65
CA GLN A 104 -5.20 15.77 8.50
C GLN A 104 -5.15 14.70 9.60
N LYS A 105 -5.82 13.56 9.37
CA LYS A 105 -5.88 12.42 10.29
C LYS A 105 -5.46 11.13 9.59
N VAL A 106 -4.97 10.19 10.37
CA VAL A 106 -4.91 8.78 9.95
C VAL A 106 -6.32 8.21 10.11
N VAL A 107 -7.00 7.99 9.00
CA VAL A 107 -8.38 7.44 8.99
C VAL A 107 -8.33 5.93 9.14
N ALA A 108 -7.36 5.29 8.49
CA ALA A 108 -7.15 3.84 8.57
C ALA A 108 -5.68 3.48 8.34
N GLU A 109 -5.27 2.37 8.94
CA GLU A 109 -4.03 1.66 8.72
C GLU A 109 -4.39 0.25 8.28
N ILE A 110 -3.90 -0.17 7.11
CA ILE A 110 -4.18 -1.46 6.49
C ILE A 110 -2.86 -2.21 6.38
N HIS A 111 -2.83 -3.46 6.81
CA HIS A 111 -1.65 -4.29 6.83
C HIS A 111 -1.64 -5.28 5.66
N LYS A 112 -0.45 -5.55 5.13
CA LYS A 112 -0.23 -6.57 4.11
C LYS A 112 -0.46 -7.97 4.70
N THR A 113 -1.20 -8.79 3.98
CA THR A 113 -1.51 -10.17 4.40
C THR A 113 -0.49 -11.16 3.86
N LEU A 114 -0.18 -11.06 2.57
CA LEU A 114 0.69 -12.02 1.90
C LEU A 114 2.13 -11.47 1.84
N LEU A 115 3.01 -12.09 2.62
CA LEU A 115 4.40 -11.69 2.77
C LEU A 115 5.30 -12.63 1.96
N PRO A 116 5.77 -12.22 0.77
CA PRO A 116 6.60 -13.07 -0.08
C PRO A 116 7.97 -13.35 0.54
N THR A 117 8.45 -14.58 0.36
CA THR A 117 9.76 -15.06 0.84
C THR A 117 10.54 -15.80 -0.27
N TYR A 118 10.23 -15.48 -1.51
CA TYR A 118 10.85 -16.08 -2.69
C TYR A 118 11.58 -15.01 -3.50
N ASP A 119 12.52 -15.43 -4.37
CA ASP A 119 13.33 -14.59 -5.22
C ASP A 119 14.07 -13.49 -4.40
N VAL A 120 13.81 -12.23 -4.68
CA VAL A 120 14.44 -11.08 -3.98
C VAL A 120 13.72 -10.69 -2.70
N PHE A 121 12.57 -11.30 -2.42
CA PHE A 121 11.70 -10.96 -1.30
C PHE A 121 12.09 -11.72 -0.02
N ASP A 122 12.04 -11.03 1.12
CA ASP A 122 12.24 -11.60 2.47
C ASP A 122 11.33 -10.87 3.48
N GLU A 123 10.10 -10.62 3.10
CA GLU A 123 9.21 -9.78 3.93
C GLU A 123 8.76 -10.46 5.21
N ASN A 124 8.55 -11.78 5.17
CA ASN A 124 8.16 -12.52 6.37
C ASN A 124 9.24 -12.51 7.47
N ARG A 125 10.48 -12.11 7.17
CA ARG A 125 11.52 -11.89 8.18
C ARG A 125 11.21 -10.71 9.09
N TYR A 126 10.64 -9.63 8.54
CA TYR A 126 10.51 -8.34 9.21
C TYR A 126 9.07 -8.03 9.65
N PHE A 127 8.08 -8.47 8.88
CA PHE A 127 6.70 -8.03 9.03
C PHE A 127 5.78 -9.15 9.53
N GLU A 128 4.79 -8.76 10.31
CA GLU A 128 3.68 -9.60 10.72
C GLU A 128 2.59 -9.55 9.64
N PRO A 129 2.00 -10.68 9.23
CA PRO A 129 0.88 -10.69 8.30
C PRO A 129 -0.38 -10.12 8.96
N ALA A 130 -1.23 -9.48 8.15
CA ALA A 130 -2.53 -9.02 8.61
C ALA A 130 -3.44 -10.16 9.02
N ASP A 131 -4.20 -9.95 10.08
CA ASP A 131 -5.27 -10.82 10.60
C ASP A 131 -6.66 -10.18 10.50
N GLU A 132 -6.74 -8.92 10.05
CA GLU A 132 -7.98 -8.18 9.82
C GLU A 132 -8.03 -7.61 8.39
N TRP A 133 -9.23 -7.63 7.81
CA TRP A 133 -9.48 -7.10 6.46
C TRP A 133 -10.59 -6.07 6.52
N LYS A 134 -10.25 -4.80 6.34
CA LYS A 134 -11.17 -3.67 6.44
C LYS A 134 -11.40 -3.03 5.07
N VAL A 135 -12.65 -2.68 4.80
CA VAL A 135 -13.04 -1.84 3.67
C VAL A 135 -13.33 -0.44 4.21
N ILE A 136 -12.78 0.58 3.54
CA ILE A 136 -12.85 1.98 3.97
C ILE A 136 -13.92 2.71 3.18
N GLU A 137 -14.86 3.36 3.85
CA GLU A 137 -15.83 4.24 3.19
C GLU A 137 -15.23 5.62 2.95
N PHE A 138 -15.23 6.05 1.68
CA PHE A 138 -14.72 7.37 1.30
C PHE A 138 -15.51 7.93 0.11
N LYS A 139 -16.09 9.13 0.28
CA LYS A 139 -16.87 9.84 -0.76
C LYS A 139 -17.88 8.94 -1.49
N GLY A 140 -18.64 8.14 -0.73
CA GLY A 140 -19.69 7.26 -1.26
C GLY A 140 -19.16 6.00 -1.97
N GLN A 141 -17.87 5.72 -1.89
CA GLN A 141 -17.26 4.48 -2.37
C GLN A 141 -16.76 3.64 -1.20
N LYS A 142 -16.74 2.34 -1.39
CA LYS A 142 -16.15 1.35 -0.48
C LYS A 142 -14.84 0.86 -1.05
N LEU A 143 -13.73 1.24 -0.43
CA LEU A 143 -12.37 0.99 -0.90
C LEU A 143 -11.82 -0.28 -0.25
N ALA A 144 -11.58 -1.33 -1.04
CA ALA A 144 -10.72 -2.44 -0.64
C ALA A 144 -9.27 -2.05 -0.93
N ILE A 145 -8.41 -2.08 0.09
CA ILE A 145 -7.01 -1.68 -0.03
C ILE A 145 -6.14 -2.92 0.16
N THR A 146 -5.27 -3.18 -0.79
CA THR A 146 -4.32 -4.30 -0.82
C THR A 146 -2.91 -3.81 -1.06
N ILE A 147 -1.93 -4.59 -0.64
CA ILE A 147 -0.52 -4.26 -0.81
C ILE A 147 0.16 -5.38 -1.60
N CYS A 148 0.64 -5.04 -2.78
CA CYS A 148 1.47 -5.84 -3.68
C CYS A 148 0.98 -7.30 -3.83
N GLU A 149 1.60 -8.23 -3.12
CA GLU A 149 1.36 -9.67 -3.16
C GLU A 149 -0.10 -10.07 -2.86
N ASP A 150 -0.84 -9.25 -2.13
CA ASP A 150 -2.22 -9.55 -1.72
C ASP A 150 -3.17 -9.84 -2.90
N ILE A 151 -2.89 -9.33 -4.10
CA ILE A 151 -3.69 -9.60 -5.31
C ILE A 151 -3.23 -10.84 -6.10
N TRP A 152 -2.12 -11.47 -5.72
CA TRP A 152 -1.54 -12.61 -6.45
C TRP A 152 -2.14 -13.95 -6.04
N ASN A 153 -2.87 -14.03 -4.93
CA ASN A 153 -3.65 -15.20 -4.57
C ASN A 153 -5.13 -14.97 -4.89
N LEU A 154 -5.62 -15.67 -5.91
CA LEU A 154 -7.04 -15.70 -6.29
C LEU A 154 -7.82 -16.86 -5.64
N GLY A 155 -7.21 -17.53 -4.64
CA GLY A 155 -7.78 -18.65 -3.92
C GLY A 155 -7.25 -20.02 -4.38
N ASP A 156 -6.36 -20.05 -5.37
CA ASP A 156 -5.77 -21.24 -5.98
C ASP A 156 -4.23 -21.33 -5.85
N ASN A 157 -3.57 -20.28 -5.34
CA ASN A 157 -2.12 -20.29 -5.14
C ASN A 157 -1.75 -21.14 -3.92
N PRO A 158 -1.01 -22.29 -4.10
CA PRO A 158 -0.70 -23.22 -3.02
C PRO A 158 0.27 -22.65 -1.97
N LEU A 159 0.95 -21.52 -2.26
CA LEU A 159 1.84 -20.85 -1.32
C LEU A 159 1.07 -20.15 -0.19
N TYR A 160 -0.20 -19.84 -0.39
CA TYR A 160 -0.98 -19.02 0.55
C TYR A 160 -2.26 -19.73 1.00
N ARG A 161 -2.57 -19.61 2.29
CA ARG A 161 -3.78 -20.17 2.92
C ARG A 161 -4.97 -19.22 2.86
N ILE A 162 -4.71 -17.93 2.62
CA ILE A 162 -5.71 -16.86 2.69
C ILE A 162 -5.71 -16.10 1.39
N CYS A 163 -6.91 -15.77 0.89
CA CYS A 163 -7.12 -14.81 -0.17
C CYS A 163 -7.69 -13.52 0.46
N PRO A 164 -6.90 -12.46 0.61
CA PRO A 164 -7.32 -11.23 1.30
C PRO A 164 -8.55 -10.60 0.65
N MET A 165 -8.60 -10.61 -0.70
CA MET A 165 -9.73 -10.06 -1.43
C MET A 165 -11.05 -10.80 -1.16
N ASP A 166 -11.04 -12.14 -1.05
CA ASP A 166 -12.26 -12.90 -0.73
C ASP A 166 -12.82 -12.46 0.64
N LYS A 167 -11.94 -12.16 1.61
CA LYS A 167 -12.34 -11.63 2.91
C LYS A 167 -12.92 -10.21 2.85
N MET A 168 -12.33 -9.34 2.04
CA MET A 168 -12.84 -7.98 1.86
C MET A 168 -14.16 -7.94 1.09
N MET A 169 -14.40 -8.90 0.18
CA MET A 169 -15.64 -8.97 -0.59
C MET A 169 -16.89 -9.19 0.29
N GLU A 170 -16.75 -9.75 1.49
CA GLU A 170 -17.84 -9.87 2.46
C GLU A 170 -18.41 -8.49 2.88
N GLN A 171 -17.64 -7.41 2.71
CA GLN A 171 -18.03 -6.04 3.03
C GLN A 171 -18.53 -5.25 1.79
N ALA A 172 -18.67 -5.92 0.64
CA ALA A 172 -19.15 -5.36 -0.63
C ALA A 172 -18.38 -4.10 -1.09
N PRO A 173 -17.05 -4.17 -1.28
CA PRO A 173 -16.28 -3.04 -1.81
C PRO A 173 -16.72 -2.70 -3.24
N THR A 174 -16.54 -1.43 -3.60
CA THR A 174 -16.85 -0.91 -4.94
C THR A 174 -15.62 -0.61 -5.78
N ILE A 175 -14.45 -0.49 -5.15
CA ILE A 175 -13.17 -0.18 -5.78
C ILE A 175 -12.07 -0.97 -5.07
N LEU A 176 -11.14 -1.54 -5.84
CA LEU A 176 -9.90 -2.13 -5.34
C LEU A 176 -8.74 -1.19 -5.63
N LEU A 177 -7.95 -0.88 -4.60
CA LEU A 177 -6.71 -0.10 -4.69
C LEU A 177 -5.54 -1.00 -4.29
N ASN A 178 -4.49 -1.04 -5.10
CA ASN A 178 -3.30 -1.84 -4.81
C ASN A 178 -2.04 -0.96 -4.87
N LEU A 179 -1.28 -0.98 -3.76
CA LEU A 179 0.02 -0.34 -3.64
C LEU A 179 1.09 -1.42 -3.88
N SER A 180 1.98 -1.22 -4.82
CA SER A 180 3.01 -2.20 -5.17
C SER A 180 4.40 -1.60 -5.28
N ALA A 181 5.41 -2.45 -5.03
CA ALA A 181 6.80 -2.25 -5.38
C ALA A 181 7.36 -3.52 -6.05
N SER A 182 6.59 -4.04 -7.01
CA SER A 182 6.93 -5.24 -7.77
C SER A 182 8.11 -4.97 -8.70
N PRO A 183 9.19 -5.78 -8.67
CA PRO A 183 10.40 -5.55 -9.46
C PRO A 183 10.13 -5.67 -10.95
N PHE A 184 10.99 -5.04 -11.75
CA PHE A 184 10.98 -5.19 -13.18
C PHE A 184 11.63 -6.54 -13.58
N ASP A 185 10.92 -7.28 -14.43
CA ASP A 185 11.41 -8.44 -15.14
C ASP A 185 10.79 -8.45 -16.55
N TYR A 186 11.49 -8.96 -17.55
CA TYR A 186 11.02 -8.99 -18.94
C TYR A 186 9.75 -9.83 -19.15
N THR A 187 9.48 -10.81 -18.30
CA THR A 187 8.30 -11.69 -18.34
C THR A 187 7.20 -11.26 -17.38
N HIS A 188 7.55 -10.58 -16.30
CA HIS A 188 6.64 -10.20 -15.21
C HIS A 188 5.54 -9.20 -15.61
N ASP A 189 5.73 -8.45 -16.68
CA ASP A 189 4.73 -7.48 -17.13
C ASP A 189 3.44 -8.16 -17.60
N GLU A 190 3.56 -9.26 -18.34
CA GLU A 190 2.39 -10.03 -18.81
C GLU A 190 1.69 -10.75 -17.66
N ASP A 191 2.43 -11.33 -16.73
CA ASP A 191 1.89 -12.00 -15.53
C ASP A 191 1.17 -10.98 -14.63
N ARG A 192 1.75 -9.79 -14.46
CA ARG A 192 1.13 -8.69 -13.69
C ARG A 192 -0.18 -8.23 -14.33
N LYS A 193 -0.20 -8.01 -15.65
CA LYS A 193 -1.42 -7.66 -16.39
C LYS A 193 -2.48 -8.76 -16.28
N ALA A 194 -2.06 -10.02 -16.39
CA ALA A 194 -2.95 -11.17 -16.26
C ALA A 194 -3.55 -11.25 -14.83
N THR A 195 -2.75 -11.06 -13.80
CA THR A 195 -3.17 -11.04 -12.39
C THR A 195 -4.16 -9.90 -12.12
N ILE A 196 -3.85 -8.67 -12.56
CA ILE A 196 -4.75 -7.51 -12.43
C ILE A 196 -6.08 -7.79 -13.13
N LYS A 197 -6.05 -8.27 -14.38
CA LYS A 197 -7.24 -8.61 -15.15
C LYS A 197 -8.07 -9.70 -14.48
N SER A 198 -7.43 -10.74 -13.94
CA SER A 198 -8.09 -11.84 -13.26
C SER A 198 -8.81 -11.37 -11.99
N ASN A 199 -8.22 -10.46 -11.21
CA ASN A 199 -8.88 -9.83 -10.05
C ASN A 199 -10.14 -9.06 -10.48
N VAL A 200 -10.02 -8.21 -11.52
CA VAL A 200 -11.17 -7.43 -12.04
C VAL A 200 -12.29 -8.36 -12.53
N LEU A 201 -11.95 -9.44 -13.23
CA LEU A 201 -12.94 -10.40 -13.75
C LEU A 201 -13.60 -11.21 -12.63
N LYS A 202 -12.83 -11.63 -11.61
CA LYS A 202 -13.35 -12.42 -10.47
C LYS A 202 -14.29 -11.57 -9.62
N TYR A 203 -13.85 -10.37 -9.22
CA TYR A 203 -14.57 -9.55 -8.24
C TYR A 203 -15.54 -8.54 -8.87
N LYS A 204 -15.43 -8.28 -10.18
CA LYS A 204 -16.30 -7.37 -10.96
C LYS A 204 -16.32 -5.94 -10.43
N ILE A 205 -15.20 -5.48 -9.86
CA ILE A 205 -14.97 -4.10 -9.42
C ILE A 205 -13.72 -3.54 -10.10
N PRO A 206 -13.64 -2.22 -10.34
CA PRO A 206 -12.45 -1.59 -10.91
C PRO A 206 -11.27 -1.72 -9.95
N LEU A 207 -10.07 -1.93 -10.52
CA LEU A 207 -8.81 -2.01 -9.80
C LEU A 207 -7.89 -0.88 -10.26
N PHE A 208 -7.34 -0.13 -9.32
CA PHE A 208 -6.29 0.86 -9.52
C PHE A 208 -4.99 0.35 -8.91
N TYR A 209 -3.97 0.26 -9.73
CA TYR A 209 -2.67 -0.32 -9.38
C TYR A 209 -1.58 0.74 -9.47
N CYS A 210 -0.87 0.98 -8.38
CA CYS A 210 0.27 1.89 -8.33
C CYS A 210 1.55 1.11 -8.02
N ASN A 211 2.47 1.03 -8.98
CA ASN A 211 3.78 0.41 -8.76
C ASN A 211 4.86 1.47 -8.54
N ALA A 212 5.88 1.14 -7.76
CA ALA A 212 7.13 1.91 -7.76
C ALA A 212 7.83 1.84 -9.13
N VAL A 213 8.66 2.84 -9.44
CA VAL A 213 9.44 2.93 -10.68
C VAL A 213 10.87 2.50 -10.43
#